data_3e98a71c42a2a959ce48db9b6e852fd4
#
_entry.id   3e98a71c42a2a959ce48db9b6e852fd4
#
_cell.length_a   1.000
_cell.length_b   1.000
_cell.length_c   1.000
_cell.angle_alpha   90.00
_cell.angle_beta   90.00
_cell.angle_gamma   90.00
#
_symmetry.space_group_name_H-M   'P 1'
#
loop_
_entity.id
_entity.type
_entity.pdbx_description
1 polymer ?
#
loop_
_entity_poly.entity_id
_entity_poly.type
_entity_poly.pdbx_seq_one_letter_code
_entity_poly.pdbx_strand_id
1 'polypeptide(L)'
;MSLVSAVFVICLAFVTATLSGVFGMAGGLVLMGGLALVLPVSAAFVTHGMLQLVANGWRAVLHRRHVRWDIVGWYALASALAGGLVALVSLVPSKPVLYLLMGLVPFLLWLPQRWISLDAARPPQAFASGLMVTGLNLTAGVAGPLLDIFFVRTALSRHAIVATKAATQVFAHLAKILVYGTPLLTSPAADMPPWWMFGFAIPLSMLGTVAGGRILDRMSDVNFKSWTRWIVTGIGVLYLAQAAQLFARGAA
;
A
#
# COMPACT_ATOMS: atom_id res chain seq x y z
N MET A 1 15.49 9.43 -15.08
CA MET A 1 15.94 8.73 -13.83
C MET A 1 17.37 8.22 -14.03
N SER A 2 18.28 8.41 -13.05
CA SER A 2 19.66 7.88 -13.12
C SER A 2 19.68 6.34 -12.97
N LEU A 3 20.77 5.70 -13.43
CA LEU A 3 20.98 4.23 -13.23
C LEU A 3 20.99 3.87 -11.74
N VAL A 4 21.60 4.70 -10.90
CA VAL A 4 21.65 4.50 -9.45
C VAL A 4 20.25 4.51 -8.85
N SER A 5 19.39 5.47 -9.25
CA SER A 5 18.00 5.50 -8.80
C SER A 5 17.20 4.29 -9.27
N ALA A 6 17.46 3.79 -10.49
CA ALA A 6 16.79 2.61 -11.01
C ALA A 6 17.18 1.34 -10.22
N VAL A 7 18.47 1.14 -9.96
CA VAL A 7 18.96 0.04 -9.13
C VAL A 7 18.40 0.13 -7.71
N PHE A 8 18.39 1.33 -7.13
CA PHE A 8 17.77 1.56 -5.83
C PHE A 8 16.29 1.09 -5.81
N VAL A 9 15.48 1.47 -6.81
CA VAL A 9 14.06 1.07 -6.88
C VAL A 9 13.92 -0.44 -7.05
N ILE A 10 14.77 -1.10 -7.85
CA ILE A 10 14.77 -2.56 -8.04
C ILE A 10 15.06 -3.27 -6.70
N CYS A 11 16.11 -2.87 -6.00
CA CYS A 11 16.45 -3.43 -4.69
C CYS A 11 15.34 -3.16 -3.65
N LEU A 12 14.81 -1.93 -3.65
CA LEU A 12 13.71 -1.53 -2.79
C LEU A 12 12.47 -2.39 -3.02
N ALA A 13 12.12 -2.70 -4.28
CA ALA A 13 10.99 -3.56 -4.63
C ALA A 13 11.12 -4.96 -4.02
N PHE A 14 12.30 -5.57 -4.09
CA PHE A 14 12.58 -6.88 -3.47
C PHE A 14 12.45 -6.83 -1.94
N VAL A 15 13.16 -5.89 -1.31
CA VAL A 15 13.19 -5.76 0.16
C VAL A 15 11.80 -5.47 0.69
N THR A 16 11.06 -4.55 0.07
CA THR A 16 9.73 -4.16 0.54
C THR A 16 8.67 -5.22 0.27
N ALA A 17 8.79 -5.99 -0.82
CA ALA A 17 7.94 -7.15 -1.06
C ALA A 17 8.19 -8.27 -0.04
N THR A 18 9.45 -8.48 0.37
CA THR A 18 9.81 -9.39 1.46
C THR A 18 9.20 -8.92 2.78
N LEU A 19 9.37 -7.63 3.12
CA LEU A 19 8.75 -7.04 4.31
C LEU A 19 7.23 -7.16 4.30
N SER A 20 6.61 -6.92 3.13
CA SER A 20 5.16 -7.12 2.97
C SER A 20 4.75 -8.58 3.11
N GLY A 21 5.60 -9.52 2.69
CA GLY A 21 5.40 -10.96 2.88
C GLY A 21 5.39 -11.34 4.35
N VAL A 22 6.26 -10.72 5.16
CA VAL A 22 6.34 -10.95 6.61
C VAL A 22 5.30 -10.15 7.38
N PHE A 23 5.31 -8.83 7.24
CA PHE A 23 4.53 -7.89 8.08
C PHE A 23 3.28 -7.33 7.38
N GLY A 24 2.87 -7.91 6.26
CA GLY A 24 1.71 -7.47 5.52
C GLY A 24 1.94 -6.11 4.86
N MET A 25 1.42 -5.04 5.47
CA MET A 25 1.32 -3.71 4.85
C MET A 25 2.56 -2.82 5.05
N ALA A 26 3.50 -3.20 5.91
CA ALA A 26 4.70 -2.40 6.22
C ALA A 26 5.57 -2.14 4.99
N GLY A 27 5.74 -3.14 4.12
CA GLY A 27 6.54 -3.00 2.91
C GLY A 27 6.00 -1.96 1.93
N GLY A 28 4.67 -1.86 1.77
CA GLY A 28 4.06 -0.83 0.93
C GLY A 28 4.35 0.59 1.42
N LEU A 29 4.33 0.79 2.74
CA LEU A 29 4.68 2.07 3.36
C LEU A 29 6.15 2.45 3.06
N VAL A 30 7.09 1.52 3.24
CA VAL A 30 8.52 1.73 2.93
C VAL A 30 8.73 1.97 1.44
N LEU A 31 8.07 1.18 0.57
CA LEU A 31 8.17 1.34 -0.88
C LEU A 31 7.72 2.75 -1.31
N MET A 32 6.56 3.20 -0.82
CA MET A 32 6.04 4.52 -1.20
C MET A 32 6.98 5.65 -0.79
N GLY A 33 7.50 5.62 0.44
CA GLY A 33 8.44 6.62 0.91
C GLY A 33 9.74 6.62 0.14
N GLY A 34 10.30 5.45 -0.17
CA GLY A 34 11.51 5.33 -0.98
C GLY A 34 11.32 5.80 -2.42
N LEU A 35 10.18 5.52 -3.04
CA LEU A 35 9.85 6.04 -4.36
C LEU A 35 9.72 7.58 -4.36
N ALA A 36 9.09 8.16 -3.33
CA ALA A 36 8.93 9.61 -3.20
C ALA A 36 10.26 10.36 -2.99
N LEU A 37 11.35 9.67 -2.61
CA LEU A 37 12.69 10.26 -2.56
C LEU A 37 13.24 10.55 -3.97
N VAL A 38 13.00 9.64 -4.92
CA VAL A 38 13.67 9.62 -6.24
C VAL A 38 12.74 9.96 -7.40
N LEU A 39 11.42 10.03 -7.18
CA LEU A 39 10.42 10.31 -8.21
C LEU A 39 9.52 11.49 -7.82
N PRO A 40 8.94 12.20 -8.81
CA PRO A 40 7.78 13.07 -8.59
C PRO A 40 6.61 12.27 -8.01
N VAL A 41 5.72 12.93 -7.27
CA VAL A 41 4.64 12.26 -6.52
C VAL A 41 3.76 11.41 -7.43
N SER A 42 3.30 11.93 -8.57
CA SER A 42 2.44 11.17 -9.50
C SER A 42 3.13 9.91 -10.05
N ALA A 43 4.41 10.02 -10.46
CA ALA A 43 5.20 8.87 -10.91
C ALA A 43 5.45 7.86 -9.78
N ALA A 44 5.69 8.33 -8.56
CA ALA A 44 5.82 7.48 -7.37
C ALA A 44 4.51 6.73 -7.07
N PHE A 45 3.34 7.38 -7.20
CA PHE A 45 2.03 6.74 -7.03
C PHE A 45 1.82 5.63 -8.07
N VAL A 46 2.08 5.89 -9.34
CA VAL A 46 1.92 4.90 -10.41
C VAL A 46 2.89 3.73 -10.23
N THR A 47 4.18 4.01 -10.02
CA THR A 47 5.21 2.99 -9.80
C THR A 47 4.90 2.13 -8.58
N HIS A 48 4.50 2.75 -7.46
CA HIS A 48 4.03 2.04 -6.28
C HIS A 48 2.81 1.17 -6.60
N GLY A 49 1.83 1.74 -7.31
CA GLY A 49 0.63 1.01 -7.75
C GLY A 49 0.99 -0.24 -8.55
N MET A 50 1.87 -0.13 -9.54
CA MET A 50 2.29 -1.26 -10.39
C MET A 50 3.01 -2.35 -9.58
N LEU A 51 4.00 -1.99 -8.77
CA LEU A 51 4.76 -2.96 -7.97
C LEU A 51 3.88 -3.63 -6.91
N GLN A 52 2.99 -2.89 -6.26
CA GLN A 52 2.08 -3.42 -5.26
C GLN A 52 0.92 -4.22 -5.88
N LEU A 53 0.46 -3.85 -7.07
CA LEU A 53 -0.51 -4.65 -7.83
C LEU A 53 0.05 -6.05 -8.08
N VAL A 54 1.31 -6.15 -8.51
CA VAL A 54 1.98 -7.43 -8.73
C VAL A 54 2.19 -8.18 -7.42
N ALA A 55 2.75 -7.55 -6.39
CA ALA A 55 3.05 -8.21 -5.11
C ALA A 55 1.78 -8.74 -4.42
N ASN A 56 0.71 -7.92 -4.38
CA ASN A 56 -0.56 -8.33 -3.78
C ASN A 56 -1.31 -9.31 -4.69
N GLY A 57 -1.33 -9.09 -6.00
CA GLY A 57 -1.93 -10.03 -6.97
C GLY A 57 -1.28 -11.40 -6.89
N TRP A 58 0.06 -11.47 -6.86
CA TRP A 58 0.80 -12.72 -6.72
C TRP A 58 0.47 -13.43 -5.40
N ARG A 59 0.41 -12.68 -4.29
CA ARG A 59 -0.01 -13.23 -2.99
C ARG A 59 -1.45 -13.75 -3.02
N ALA A 60 -2.37 -13.03 -3.63
CA ALA A 60 -3.76 -13.47 -3.78
C ALA A 60 -3.85 -14.76 -4.62
N VAL A 61 -3.04 -14.90 -5.68
CA VAL A 61 -2.96 -16.12 -6.50
C VAL A 61 -2.42 -17.30 -5.71
N LEU A 62 -1.32 -17.10 -4.96
CA LEU A 62 -0.73 -18.15 -4.11
C LEU A 62 -1.72 -18.69 -3.07
N HIS A 63 -2.57 -17.83 -2.52
CA HIS A 63 -3.54 -18.16 -1.47
C HIS A 63 -5.00 -18.13 -1.95
N ARG A 64 -5.26 -18.26 -3.26
CA ARG A 64 -6.58 -18.05 -3.88
C ARG A 64 -7.73 -18.87 -3.28
N ARG A 65 -7.43 -20.05 -2.73
CA ARG A 65 -8.42 -20.93 -2.09
C ARG A 65 -8.97 -20.37 -0.77
N HIS A 66 -8.28 -19.41 -0.17
CA HIS A 66 -8.66 -18.76 1.10
C HIS A 66 -9.27 -17.38 0.90
N VAL A 67 -9.36 -16.88 -0.34
CA VAL A 67 -9.94 -15.56 -0.63
C VAL A 67 -11.45 -15.58 -0.41
N ARG A 68 -11.94 -14.63 0.37
CA ARG A 68 -13.38 -14.33 0.54
C ARG A 68 -13.82 -13.37 -0.56
N TRP A 69 -14.28 -13.94 -1.66
CA TRP A 69 -14.67 -13.20 -2.86
C TRP A 69 -15.88 -12.30 -2.65
N ASP A 70 -16.76 -12.62 -1.70
CA ASP A 70 -17.86 -11.78 -1.27
C ASP A 70 -17.38 -10.44 -0.69
N ILE A 71 -16.34 -10.46 0.16
CA ILE A 71 -15.70 -9.24 0.68
C ILE A 71 -15.01 -8.47 -0.45
N VAL A 72 -14.29 -9.16 -1.32
CA VAL A 72 -13.57 -8.57 -2.45
C VAL A 72 -14.52 -7.87 -3.41
N GLY A 73 -15.70 -8.43 -3.70
CA GLY A 73 -16.68 -7.82 -4.59
C GLY A 73 -17.19 -6.47 -4.07
N TRP A 74 -17.60 -6.39 -2.79
CA TRP A 74 -18.02 -5.13 -2.18
C TRP A 74 -16.89 -4.10 -2.11
N TYR A 75 -15.70 -4.54 -1.78
CA TYR A 75 -14.51 -3.69 -1.75
C TYR A 75 -14.18 -3.14 -3.15
N ALA A 76 -14.22 -3.97 -4.18
CA ALA A 76 -13.92 -3.58 -5.55
C ALA A 76 -14.89 -2.52 -6.07
N LEU A 77 -16.20 -2.69 -5.82
CA LEU A 77 -17.23 -1.72 -6.17
C LEU A 77 -16.95 -0.36 -5.52
N ALA A 78 -16.68 -0.37 -4.21
CA ALA A 78 -16.35 0.84 -3.46
C ALA A 78 -15.01 1.47 -3.91
N SER A 79 -14.03 0.64 -4.28
CA SER A 79 -12.74 1.14 -4.82
C SER A 79 -12.92 1.85 -6.15
N ALA A 80 -13.79 1.36 -7.02
CA ALA A 80 -14.12 2.02 -8.29
C ALA A 80 -14.78 3.39 -8.04
N LEU A 81 -15.72 3.45 -7.07
CA LEU A 81 -16.34 4.72 -6.67
C LEU A 81 -15.32 5.71 -6.09
N ALA A 82 -14.47 5.26 -5.16
CA ALA A 82 -13.41 6.09 -4.57
C ALA A 82 -12.44 6.61 -5.64
N GLY A 83 -12.03 5.74 -6.57
CA GLY A 83 -11.18 6.11 -7.69
C GLY A 83 -11.82 7.17 -8.59
N GLY A 84 -13.09 7.01 -8.93
CA GLY A 84 -13.85 7.98 -9.71
C GLY A 84 -13.96 9.34 -9.00
N LEU A 85 -14.29 9.36 -7.71
CA LEU A 85 -14.39 10.59 -6.93
C LEU A 85 -13.04 11.34 -6.84
N VAL A 86 -11.93 10.62 -6.59
CA VAL A 86 -10.60 11.25 -6.53
C VAL A 86 -10.15 11.74 -7.91
N ALA A 87 -10.47 11.01 -8.99
CA ALA A 87 -10.17 11.44 -10.34
C ALA A 87 -10.87 12.76 -10.71
N LEU A 88 -12.12 12.96 -10.26
CA LEU A 88 -12.87 14.22 -10.49
C LEU A 88 -12.21 15.42 -9.80
N VAL A 89 -11.59 15.22 -8.64
CA VAL A 89 -10.95 16.30 -7.87
C VAL A 89 -9.51 16.57 -8.35
N SER A 90 -8.91 15.65 -9.13
CA SER A 90 -7.53 15.74 -9.63
C SER A 90 -6.50 16.01 -8.52
N LEU A 91 -6.68 15.40 -7.36
CA LEU A 91 -5.91 15.67 -6.15
C LEU A 91 -4.53 14.99 -6.23
N VAL A 92 -3.47 15.80 -6.33
CA VAL A 92 -2.09 15.32 -6.19
C VAL A 92 -1.48 16.01 -4.97
N PRO A 93 -1.17 15.29 -3.88
CA PRO A 93 -0.57 15.91 -2.70
C PRO A 93 0.84 16.41 -3.00
N SER A 94 1.25 17.52 -2.37
CA SER A 94 2.66 17.90 -2.38
C SER A 94 3.52 16.90 -1.59
N LYS A 95 4.84 16.86 -1.85
CA LYS A 95 5.73 15.92 -1.13
C LYS A 95 5.65 16.04 0.40
N PRO A 96 5.67 17.25 0.99
CA PRO A 96 5.52 17.40 2.45
C PRO A 96 4.20 16.84 2.97
N VAL A 97 3.10 17.11 2.27
CA VAL A 97 1.77 16.59 2.63
C VAL A 97 1.72 15.06 2.51
N LEU A 98 2.33 14.50 1.46
CA LEU A 98 2.43 13.05 1.29
C LEU A 98 3.16 12.39 2.48
N TYR A 99 4.33 12.90 2.87
CA TYR A 99 5.08 12.37 4.01
C TYR A 99 4.34 12.58 5.34
N LEU A 100 3.63 13.71 5.52
CA LEU A 100 2.78 13.95 6.68
C LEU A 100 1.67 12.88 6.79
N LEU A 101 0.93 12.66 5.72
CA LEU A 101 -0.14 11.66 5.69
C LEU A 101 0.40 10.24 5.91
N MET A 102 1.47 9.84 5.21
CA MET A 102 2.12 8.55 5.42
C MET A 102 2.62 8.38 6.87
N GLY A 103 3.08 9.46 7.49
CA GLY A 103 3.53 9.46 8.88
C GLY A 103 2.40 9.30 9.89
N LEU A 104 1.21 9.83 9.60
CA LEU A 104 0.04 9.74 10.48
C LEU A 104 -0.69 8.39 10.39
N VAL A 105 -0.73 7.77 9.19
CA VAL A 105 -1.48 6.51 8.97
C VAL A 105 -1.09 5.38 9.93
N PRO A 106 0.18 5.14 10.29
CA PRO A 106 0.57 4.11 11.26
C PRO A 106 -0.07 4.25 12.64
N PHE A 107 -0.37 5.45 13.06
CA PHE A 107 -0.97 5.69 14.39
C PHE A 107 -2.42 5.19 14.49
N LEU A 108 -3.07 4.91 13.36
CA LEU A 108 -4.37 4.23 13.35
C LEU A 108 -4.33 2.85 14.04
N LEU A 109 -3.17 2.18 14.06
CA LEU A 109 -2.99 0.89 14.75
C LEU A 109 -3.03 1.01 16.29
N TRP A 110 -2.92 2.23 16.82
CA TRP A 110 -2.97 2.50 18.25
C TRP A 110 -4.36 2.89 18.75
N LEU A 111 -5.33 3.03 17.83
CA LEU A 111 -6.72 3.31 18.21
C LEU A 111 -7.27 2.15 19.06
N PRO A 112 -7.91 2.46 20.20
CA PRO A 112 -8.47 1.45 21.08
C PRO A 112 -9.53 0.61 20.34
N GLN A 113 -9.34 -0.71 20.26
CA GLN A 113 -10.26 -1.62 19.57
C GLN A 113 -11.70 -1.56 20.10
N ARG A 114 -11.88 -1.14 21.35
CA ARG A 114 -13.20 -0.95 21.98
C ARG A 114 -14.02 0.17 21.32
N TRP A 115 -13.36 1.12 20.65
CA TRP A 115 -14.02 2.24 19.96
C TRP A 115 -14.37 1.90 18.50
N ILE A 116 -13.82 0.82 17.98
CA ILE A 116 -13.92 0.47 16.57
C ILE A 116 -14.49 -0.93 16.46
N SER A 117 -15.77 -1.05 16.04
CA SER A 117 -16.44 -2.34 15.81
C SER A 117 -16.57 -2.65 14.32
N LEU A 118 -15.44 -2.58 13.59
CA LEU A 118 -15.41 -2.83 12.15
C LEU A 118 -15.13 -4.31 11.86
N ASP A 119 -15.90 -4.89 10.94
CA ASP A 119 -15.80 -6.29 10.51
C ASP A 119 -16.03 -6.38 9.00
N ALA A 120 -14.95 -6.56 8.24
CA ALA A 120 -15.00 -6.66 6.78
C ALA A 120 -15.86 -7.84 6.27
N ALA A 121 -16.21 -8.81 7.11
CA ALA A 121 -17.12 -9.90 6.72
C ALA A 121 -18.57 -9.43 6.55
N ARG A 122 -18.93 -8.21 6.99
CA ARG A 122 -20.26 -7.61 6.82
C ARG A 122 -20.27 -6.76 5.54
N PRO A 123 -21.20 -6.99 4.58
CA PRO A 123 -21.21 -6.30 3.30
C PRO A 123 -21.13 -4.76 3.37
N PRO A 124 -21.88 -4.03 4.25
CA PRO A 124 -21.75 -2.58 4.35
C PRO A 124 -20.35 -2.14 4.82
N GLN A 125 -19.72 -2.93 5.69
CA GLN A 125 -18.39 -2.60 6.20
C GLN A 125 -17.28 -3.01 5.22
N ALA A 126 -17.48 -4.06 4.42
CA ALA A 126 -16.63 -4.37 3.28
C ALA A 126 -16.65 -3.22 2.26
N PHE A 127 -17.83 -2.70 1.93
CA PHE A 127 -17.97 -1.52 1.07
C PHE A 127 -17.30 -0.28 1.68
N ALA A 128 -17.56 0.04 2.95
CA ALA A 128 -16.94 1.15 3.65
C ALA A 128 -15.40 1.01 3.66
N SER A 129 -14.87 -0.21 3.85
CA SER A 129 -13.42 -0.45 3.79
C SER A 129 -12.86 -0.16 2.40
N GLY A 130 -13.54 -0.56 1.33
CA GLY A 130 -13.12 -0.25 -0.05
C GLY A 130 -13.07 1.25 -0.32
N LEU A 131 -14.09 1.99 0.12
CA LEU A 131 -14.17 3.45 -0.05
C LEU A 131 -13.06 4.17 0.74
N MET A 132 -12.95 3.89 2.04
CA MET A 132 -12.01 4.58 2.93
C MET A 132 -10.56 4.19 2.64
N VAL A 133 -10.28 2.89 2.45
CA VAL A 133 -8.91 2.41 2.23
C VAL A 133 -8.42 2.83 0.84
N THR A 134 -9.25 2.75 -0.20
CA THR A 134 -8.86 3.22 -1.53
C THR A 134 -8.73 4.74 -1.55
N GLY A 135 -9.65 5.48 -0.96
CA GLY A 135 -9.56 6.94 -0.83
C GLY A 135 -8.25 7.36 -0.14
N LEU A 136 -7.94 6.76 1.01
CA LEU A 136 -6.70 7.03 1.72
C LEU A 136 -5.45 6.60 0.93
N ASN A 137 -5.52 5.46 0.22
CA ASN A 137 -4.43 5.00 -0.64
C ASN A 137 -4.14 5.96 -1.81
N LEU A 138 -5.17 6.59 -2.34
CA LEU A 138 -5.06 7.60 -3.39
C LEU A 138 -4.54 8.95 -2.87
N THR A 139 -4.84 9.33 -1.64
CA THR A 139 -4.45 10.63 -1.06
C THR A 139 -3.15 10.58 -0.27
N ALA A 140 -2.98 9.55 0.57
CA ALA A 140 -1.79 9.37 1.43
C ALA A 140 -0.76 8.40 0.85
N GLY A 141 -0.99 7.83 -0.34
CA GLY A 141 -0.09 6.87 -0.96
C GLY A 141 -0.14 5.47 -0.37
N VAL A 142 -0.60 5.30 0.86
CA VAL A 142 -0.72 4.02 1.57
C VAL A 142 -1.92 4.02 2.51
N ALA A 143 -2.53 2.85 2.72
CA ALA A 143 -3.69 2.70 3.60
C ALA A 143 -3.72 1.36 4.35
N GLY A 144 -2.60 0.67 4.40
CA GLY A 144 -2.51 -0.65 5.00
C GLY A 144 -3.02 -0.74 6.42
N PRO A 145 -2.56 0.11 7.35
CA PRO A 145 -3.04 0.13 8.72
C PRO A 145 -4.54 0.33 8.86
N LEU A 146 -5.15 1.12 7.97
CA LEU A 146 -6.62 1.29 7.95
C LEU A 146 -7.33 -0.01 7.54
N LEU A 147 -6.81 -0.71 6.52
CA LEU A 147 -7.37 -2.01 6.12
C LEU A 147 -7.28 -3.04 7.26
N ASP A 148 -6.18 -3.04 8.03
CA ASP A 148 -6.00 -3.94 9.17
C ASP A 148 -7.11 -3.78 10.21
N ILE A 149 -7.58 -2.57 10.46
CA ILE A 149 -8.66 -2.28 11.40
C ILE A 149 -9.97 -3.00 11.01
N PHE A 150 -10.26 -3.07 9.71
CA PHE A 150 -11.47 -3.74 9.21
C PHE A 150 -11.40 -5.28 9.33
N PHE A 151 -10.19 -5.85 9.42
CA PHE A 151 -10.01 -7.29 9.48
C PHE A 151 -9.72 -7.84 10.88
N VAL A 152 -9.38 -6.98 11.83
CA VAL A 152 -8.91 -7.40 13.17
C VAL A 152 -9.98 -8.13 13.97
N ARG A 153 -11.26 -7.86 13.73
CA ARG A 153 -12.41 -8.48 14.43
C ARG A 153 -13.13 -9.55 13.62
N THR A 154 -12.69 -9.82 12.40
CA THR A 154 -13.31 -10.89 11.60
C THR A 154 -13.04 -12.25 12.24
N ALA A 155 -14.03 -13.14 12.18
CA ALA A 155 -13.87 -14.54 12.58
C ALA A 155 -13.15 -15.39 11.50
N LEU A 156 -12.39 -14.74 10.61
CA LEU A 156 -11.68 -15.39 9.52
C LEU A 156 -10.36 -15.98 10.00
N SER A 157 -9.94 -17.10 9.40
CA SER A 157 -8.61 -17.65 9.61
C SER A 157 -7.53 -16.66 9.11
N ARG A 158 -6.31 -16.74 9.67
CA ARG A 158 -5.19 -15.89 9.23
C ARG A 158 -4.92 -15.99 7.72
N HIS A 159 -5.05 -17.19 7.14
CA HIS A 159 -4.89 -17.40 5.71
C HIS A 159 -5.97 -16.65 4.90
N ALA A 160 -7.23 -16.74 5.35
CA ALA A 160 -8.31 -16.00 4.71
C ALA A 160 -8.16 -14.49 4.84
N ILE A 161 -7.69 -13.99 5.98
CA ILE A 161 -7.39 -12.56 6.19
C ILE A 161 -6.29 -12.10 5.22
N VAL A 162 -5.14 -12.78 5.18
CA VAL A 162 -4.00 -12.41 4.33
C VAL A 162 -4.38 -12.47 2.85
N ALA A 163 -5.05 -13.55 2.41
CA ALA A 163 -5.47 -13.73 1.04
C ALA A 163 -6.50 -12.68 0.59
N THR A 164 -7.51 -12.42 1.42
CA THR A 164 -8.58 -11.47 1.11
C THR A 164 -8.05 -10.02 1.10
N LYS A 165 -7.22 -9.64 2.07
CA LYS A 165 -6.54 -8.34 2.07
C LYS A 165 -5.68 -8.15 0.83
N ALA A 166 -4.93 -9.16 0.41
CA ALA A 166 -4.12 -9.09 -0.81
C ALA A 166 -5.01 -8.90 -2.05
N ALA A 167 -6.11 -9.66 -2.16
CA ALA A 167 -7.05 -9.54 -3.27
C ALA A 167 -7.75 -8.16 -3.30
N THR A 168 -8.17 -7.62 -2.16
CA THR A 168 -8.77 -6.27 -2.09
C THR A 168 -7.79 -5.19 -2.51
N GLN A 169 -6.51 -5.29 -2.13
CA GLN A 169 -5.49 -4.30 -2.49
C GLN A 169 -5.19 -4.26 -4.00
N VAL A 170 -5.46 -5.33 -4.75
CA VAL A 170 -5.38 -5.30 -6.22
C VAL A 170 -6.24 -4.18 -6.79
N PHE A 171 -7.48 -4.01 -6.31
CA PHE A 171 -8.41 -2.98 -6.79
C PHE A 171 -7.98 -1.58 -6.36
N ALA A 172 -7.50 -1.40 -5.13
CA ALA A 172 -7.00 -0.12 -4.66
C ALA A 172 -5.75 0.35 -5.45
N HIS A 173 -4.85 -0.58 -5.80
CA HIS A 173 -3.67 -0.25 -6.60
C HIS A 173 -4.00 -0.06 -8.08
N LEU A 174 -4.98 -0.79 -8.61
CA LEU A 174 -5.50 -0.55 -9.96
C LEU A 174 -6.12 0.84 -10.07
N ALA A 175 -6.98 1.24 -9.10
CA ALA A 175 -7.52 2.58 -9.04
C ALA A 175 -6.42 3.64 -9.01
N LYS A 176 -5.35 3.44 -8.22
CA LYS A 176 -4.19 4.33 -8.17
C LYS A 176 -3.49 4.49 -9.52
N ILE A 177 -3.24 3.38 -10.23
CA ILE A 177 -2.62 3.40 -11.56
C ILE A 177 -3.51 4.17 -12.54
N LEU A 178 -4.82 3.96 -12.53
CA LEU A 178 -5.74 4.64 -13.43
C LEU A 178 -5.84 6.14 -13.13
N VAL A 179 -6.00 6.51 -11.86
CA VAL A 179 -6.15 7.93 -11.46
C VAL A 179 -4.90 8.75 -11.77
N TYR A 180 -3.72 8.25 -11.43
CA TYR A 180 -2.46 8.98 -11.59
C TYR A 180 -1.72 8.65 -12.89
N GLY A 181 -1.98 7.52 -13.52
CA GLY A 181 -1.34 7.10 -14.76
C GLY A 181 -1.94 7.77 -15.99
N THR A 182 -3.26 7.95 -16.04
CA THR A 182 -3.93 8.58 -17.19
C THR A 182 -3.37 9.98 -17.50
N PRO A 183 -3.21 10.90 -16.54
CA PRO A 183 -2.58 12.21 -16.81
C PRO A 183 -1.12 12.09 -17.24
N LEU A 184 -0.37 11.10 -16.76
CA LEU A 184 1.04 10.91 -17.15
C LEU A 184 1.18 10.42 -18.60
N LEU A 185 0.21 9.66 -19.13
CA LEU A 185 0.22 9.22 -20.52
C LEU A 185 0.03 10.37 -21.51
N THR A 186 -0.62 11.45 -21.09
CA THR A 186 -0.88 12.65 -21.92
C THR A 186 0.17 13.74 -21.72
N SER A 187 1.11 13.58 -20.78
CA SER A 187 2.17 14.55 -20.50
C SER A 187 3.47 14.19 -21.22
N PRO A 188 4.03 15.08 -22.07
CA PRO A 188 5.32 14.84 -22.74
C PRO A 188 6.50 14.72 -21.78
N ALA A 189 6.37 15.24 -20.56
CA ALA A 189 7.40 15.28 -19.52
C ALA A 189 7.15 14.27 -18.40
N ALA A 190 6.54 13.13 -18.70
CA ALA A 190 6.28 12.11 -17.68
C ALA A 190 7.60 11.52 -17.18
N ASP A 191 8.01 11.89 -15.96
CA ASP A 191 9.19 11.35 -15.26
C ASP A 191 8.99 9.91 -14.77
N MET A 192 8.34 9.08 -15.59
CA MET A 192 8.15 7.66 -15.29
C MET A 192 9.49 6.92 -15.33
N PRO A 193 9.68 5.92 -14.45
CA PRO A 193 10.81 5.02 -14.55
C PRO A 193 10.85 4.30 -15.91
N PRO A 194 12.05 4.01 -16.44
CA PRO A 194 12.18 3.29 -17.70
C PRO A 194 11.60 1.86 -17.60
N TRP A 195 10.99 1.37 -18.66
CA TRP A 195 10.30 0.06 -18.68
C TRP A 195 11.20 -1.12 -18.31
N TRP A 196 12.48 -1.07 -18.66
CA TRP A 196 13.42 -2.12 -18.29
C TRP A 196 13.54 -2.30 -16.77
N MET A 197 13.40 -1.22 -15.99
CA MET A 197 13.42 -1.29 -14.52
C MET A 197 12.29 -2.19 -14.01
N PHE A 198 11.09 -2.07 -14.57
CA PHE A 198 9.96 -2.94 -14.20
C PHE A 198 10.21 -4.40 -14.58
N GLY A 199 10.95 -4.66 -15.70
CA GLY A 199 11.37 -6.01 -16.10
C GLY A 199 12.18 -6.73 -15.03
N PHE A 200 12.95 -6.02 -14.20
CA PHE A 200 13.68 -6.58 -13.06
C PHE A 200 12.90 -6.46 -11.74
N ALA A 201 12.27 -5.31 -11.48
CA ALA A 201 11.60 -5.06 -10.22
C ALA A 201 10.37 -5.98 -10.00
N ILE A 202 9.63 -6.31 -11.05
CA ILE A 202 8.46 -7.18 -10.97
C ILE A 202 8.83 -8.61 -10.54
N PRO A 203 9.73 -9.34 -11.23
CA PRO A 203 10.14 -10.68 -10.80
C PRO A 203 10.76 -10.68 -9.40
N LEU A 204 11.57 -9.69 -9.07
CA LEU A 204 12.17 -9.55 -7.74
C LEU A 204 11.11 -9.29 -6.66
N SER A 205 10.08 -8.50 -6.94
CA SER A 205 8.94 -8.30 -6.04
C SER A 205 8.16 -9.60 -5.79
N MET A 206 7.97 -10.43 -6.83
CA MET A 206 7.33 -11.76 -6.69
C MET A 206 8.20 -12.69 -5.84
N LEU A 207 9.51 -12.74 -6.07
CA LEU A 207 10.46 -13.52 -5.27
C LEU A 207 10.50 -13.05 -3.81
N GLY A 208 10.52 -11.74 -3.59
CA GLY A 208 10.45 -11.15 -2.26
C GLY A 208 9.17 -11.55 -1.52
N THR A 209 8.02 -11.54 -2.20
CA THR A 209 6.74 -11.99 -1.63
C THR A 209 6.80 -13.45 -1.17
N VAL A 210 7.40 -14.34 -1.97
CA VAL A 210 7.59 -15.76 -1.63
C VAL A 210 8.55 -15.92 -0.45
N ALA A 211 9.67 -15.19 -0.48
CA ALA A 211 10.67 -15.22 0.62
C ALA A 211 10.05 -14.74 1.94
N GLY A 212 9.31 -13.65 1.91
CA GLY A 212 8.60 -13.13 3.08
C GLY A 212 7.56 -14.09 3.63
N GLY A 213 6.80 -14.78 2.77
CA GLY A 213 5.86 -15.82 3.19
C GLY A 213 6.54 -16.95 3.97
N ARG A 214 7.71 -17.44 3.47
CA ARG A 214 8.49 -18.49 4.17
C ARG A 214 9.00 -18.04 5.54
N ILE A 215 9.32 -16.76 5.70
CA ILE A 215 9.73 -16.19 6.99
C ILE A 215 8.51 -16.14 7.93
N LEU A 216 7.37 -15.66 7.42
CA LEU A 216 6.12 -15.58 8.18
C LEU A 216 5.69 -16.95 8.75
N ASP A 217 5.84 -18.01 7.96
CA ASP A 217 5.49 -19.38 8.37
C ASP A 217 6.27 -19.86 9.61
N ARG A 218 7.42 -19.22 9.90
CA ARG A 218 8.28 -19.53 11.07
C ARG A 218 8.03 -18.60 12.27
N MET A 219 7.17 -17.59 12.14
CA MET A 219 6.89 -16.63 13.20
C MET A 219 5.65 -17.03 14.01
N SER A 220 5.66 -16.71 15.32
CA SER A 220 4.46 -16.80 16.16
C SER A 220 3.53 -15.61 15.94
N ASP A 221 2.21 -15.81 16.11
CA ASP A 221 1.20 -14.76 15.93
C ASP A 221 1.38 -13.57 16.90
N VAL A 222 1.88 -13.82 18.10
CA VAL A 222 2.13 -12.78 19.12
C VAL A 222 3.28 -11.87 18.69
N ASN A 223 4.40 -12.47 18.29
CA ASN A 223 5.57 -11.72 17.82
C ASN A 223 5.24 -10.93 16.54
N PHE A 224 4.52 -11.53 15.60
CA PHE A 224 4.10 -10.88 14.37
C PHE A 224 3.33 -9.57 14.63
N LYS A 225 2.28 -9.59 15.46
CA LYS A 225 1.46 -8.40 15.76
C LYS A 225 2.26 -7.28 16.44
N SER A 226 3.10 -7.65 17.41
CA SER A 226 3.92 -6.70 18.14
C SER A 226 4.97 -6.03 17.22
N TRP A 227 5.75 -6.84 16.49
CA TRP A 227 6.77 -6.33 15.58
C TRP A 227 6.18 -5.46 14.47
N THR A 228 5.06 -5.89 13.85
CA THR A 228 4.39 -5.09 12.81
C THR A 228 4.02 -3.70 13.34
N ARG A 229 3.40 -3.63 14.53
CA ARG A 229 2.98 -2.37 15.14
C ARG A 229 4.15 -1.41 15.35
N TRP A 230 5.24 -1.88 15.98
CA TRP A 230 6.39 -1.03 16.27
C TRP A 230 7.18 -0.62 15.03
N ILE A 231 7.42 -1.54 14.09
CA ILE A 231 8.12 -1.24 12.84
C ILE A 231 7.36 -0.18 12.05
N VAL A 232 6.06 -0.36 11.86
CA VAL A 232 5.22 0.57 11.08
C VAL A 232 5.15 1.93 11.78
N THR A 233 5.07 1.98 13.11
CA THR A 233 5.11 3.23 13.87
C THR A 233 6.45 3.94 13.75
N GLY A 234 7.56 3.21 13.85
CA GLY A 234 8.90 3.79 13.66
C GLY A 234 9.08 4.41 12.27
N ILE A 235 8.60 3.74 11.23
CA ILE A 235 8.58 4.30 9.86
C ILE A 235 7.71 5.58 9.82
N GLY A 236 6.54 5.57 10.48
CA GLY A 236 5.67 6.73 10.58
C GLY A 236 6.36 7.94 11.20
N VAL A 237 7.09 7.75 12.29
CA VAL A 237 7.88 8.82 12.95
C VAL A 237 8.94 9.38 11.99
N LEU A 238 9.65 8.54 11.25
CA LEU A 238 10.63 8.98 10.25
C LEU A 238 9.96 9.84 9.16
N TYR A 239 8.76 9.49 8.71
CA TYR A 239 8.03 10.27 7.71
C TYR A 239 7.51 11.60 8.27
N LEU A 240 7.09 11.66 9.54
CA LEU A 240 6.75 12.92 10.20
C LEU A 240 7.96 13.84 10.30
N ALA A 241 9.13 13.32 10.64
CA ALA A 241 10.37 14.09 10.66
C ALA A 241 10.74 14.60 9.25
N GLN A 242 10.59 13.78 8.21
CA GLN A 242 10.82 14.18 6.83
C GLN A 242 9.83 15.26 6.37
N ALA A 243 8.55 15.13 6.72
CA ALA A 243 7.54 16.15 6.44
C ALA A 243 7.91 17.49 7.10
N ALA A 244 8.27 17.47 8.38
CA ALA A 244 8.68 18.67 9.11
C ALA A 244 9.89 19.36 8.47
N GLN A 245 10.90 18.59 8.03
CA GLN A 245 12.06 19.14 7.32
C GLN A 245 11.68 19.79 5.97
N LEU A 246 10.78 19.17 5.21
CA LEU A 246 10.34 19.68 3.92
C LEU A 246 9.52 20.97 4.10
N PHE A 247 8.62 21.04 5.08
CA PHE A 247 7.88 22.25 5.39
C PHE A 247 8.82 23.38 5.86
N ALA A 248 9.80 23.08 6.70
CA ALA A 248 10.78 24.07 7.16
C ALA A 248 11.66 24.66 6.04
N ARG A 249 11.86 23.88 4.94
CA ARG A 249 12.60 24.33 3.75
C ARG A 249 11.74 25.09 2.74
N GLY A 250 10.47 25.34 3.01
CA GLY A 250 9.54 26.01 2.10
C GLY A 250 9.17 25.18 0.86
N ALA A 251 9.31 23.87 0.91
CA ALA A 251 8.98 22.94 -0.18
C ALA A 251 7.48 22.57 -0.19
N ALA A 252 6.60 23.52 0.10
CA ALA A 252 5.16 23.32 0.14
C ALA A 252 4.51 23.38 -1.25
#